data_e8ce692469a57ecb61ad4cf26f8a88cc
#
_entry.id   e8ce692469a57ecb61ad4cf26f8a88cc
#
_cell.length_a   1.000
_cell.length_b   1.000
_cell.length_c   1.000
_cell.angle_alpha   90.00
_cell.angle_beta   90.00
_cell.angle_gamma   90.00
#
_symmetry.space_group_name_H-M   'P 1'
#
loop_
_entity.id
_entity.type
_entity.pdbx_description
1 polymer ?
#
loop_
_entity_poly.entity_id
_entity_poly.type
_entity_poly.pdbx_seq_one_letter_code
_entity_poly.pdbx_strand_id
1 'polypeptide(L)'
;NTYTIDEVNANLKDILHDVEKKALVSLDGAVDYSLQDKIVNGKLYVDQGIMPDVPAAVLKIICAAADIIRGHYIGADEFTFSVYPASTPIYMELVKNGAVADLMEAGTIVKTAFCGPCFGAGDTPANNAFSIRHSTRNFPNREGSKLQSGQIASVALMDARSIAATAANKGFLTPATDMDVEYKGRKYHFDQKIYANRVFDSKGVADPSVGDQVRTEYQGLAGKCLHCRKTCS
;
A
#
# COMPACT_ATOMS: atom_id res chain seq x y z
N ASN A 1 -4.92 9.92 -16.22
CA ASN A 1 -4.41 11.28 -16.06
C ASN A 1 -3.50 11.34 -14.83
N THR A 2 -2.49 12.20 -14.87
CA THR A 2 -1.56 12.46 -13.76
C THR A 2 -1.59 13.95 -13.47
N TYR A 3 -1.70 14.30 -12.19
CA TYR A 3 -1.77 15.67 -11.70
C TYR A 3 -0.83 15.81 -10.49
N THR A 4 -0.32 16.99 -10.26
CA THR A 4 0.24 17.35 -8.96
C THR A 4 -0.90 17.57 -7.96
N ILE A 5 -0.62 17.46 -6.66
CA ILE A 5 -1.65 17.71 -5.64
C ILE A 5 -2.12 19.17 -5.69
N ASP A 6 -1.22 20.09 -6.00
CA ASP A 6 -1.56 21.51 -6.15
C ASP A 6 -2.51 21.76 -7.33
N GLU A 7 -2.28 21.08 -8.47
CA GLU A 7 -3.22 21.13 -9.61
C GLU A 7 -4.59 20.58 -9.25
N VAL A 8 -4.63 19.46 -8.50
CA VAL A 8 -5.90 18.89 -8.00
C VAL A 8 -6.60 19.88 -7.09
N ASN A 9 -5.90 20.46 -6.12
CA ASN A 9 -6.49 21.40 -5.17
C ASN A 9 -6.97 22.70 -5.85
N ALA A 10 -6.26 23.19 -6.87
CA ALA A 10 -6.63 24.39 -7.61
C ALA A 10 -7.85 24.17 -8.54
N ASN A 11 -8.01 22.97 -9.10
CA ASN A 11 -9.04 22.65 -10.10
C ASN A 11 -9.93 21.49 -9.67
N LEU A 12 -10.19 21.36 -8.39
CA LEU A 12 -10.76 20.19 -7.77
C LEU A 12 -12.08 19.73 -8.41
N LYS A 13 -13.04 20.65 -8.57
CA LYS A 13 -14.37 20.33 -9.13
C LYS A 13 -14.28 19.83 -10.57
N ASP A 14 -13.49 20.48 -11.39
CA ASP A 14 -13.38 20.16 -12.82
C ASP A 14 -12.67 18.81 -13.02
N ILE A 15 -11.59 18.56 -12.26
CA ILE A 15 -10.84 17.30 -12.33
C ILE A 15 -11.70 16.13 -11.85
N LEU A 16 -12.36 16.27 -10.71
CA LEU A 16 -13.22 15.20 -10.18
C LEU A 16 -14.42 14.95 -11.09
N HIS A 17 -15.02 15.99 -11.67
CA HIS A 17 -16.12 15.83 -12.63
C HIS A 17 -15.68 15.10 -13.89
N ASP A 18 -14.52 15.43 -14.45
CA ASP A 18 -13.98 14.75 -15.63
C ASP A 18 -13.66 13.28 -15.36
N VAL A 19 -13.10 12.97 -14.19
CA VAL A 19 -12.81 11.58 -13.77
C VAL A 19 -14.10 10.80 -13.54
N GLU A 20 -15.07 11.38 -12.83
CA GLU A 20 -16.38 10.78 -12.57
C GLU A 20 -17.11 10.45 -13.88
N LYS A 21 -17.17 11.40 -14.81
CA LYS A 21 -17.78 11.21 -16.13
C LYS A 21 -17.15 10.03 -16.89
N LYS A 22 -15.83 9.92 -16.88
CA LYS A 22 -15.10 8.81 -17.52
C LYS A 22 -15.35 7.49 -16.81
N ALA A 23 -15.41 7.49 -15.49
CA ALA A 23 -15.71 6.30 -14.70
C ALA A 23 -17.12 5.78 -14.95
N LEU A 24 -18.12 6.64 -14.97
CA LEU A 24 -19.51 6.28 -15.23
C LEU A 24 -19.70 5.59 -16.59
N VAL A 25 -18.96 6.01 -17.62
CA VAL A 25 -18.95 5.33 -18.94
C VAL A 25 -18.44 3.90 -18.81
N SER A 26 -17.42 3.67 -18.00
CA SER A 26 -16.83 2.32 -17.82
C SER A 26 -17.62 1.43 -16.88
N LEU A 27 -18.58 1.97 -16.14
CA LEU A 27 -19.38 1.28 -15.14
C LEU A 27 -20.79 0.92 -15.64
N ASP A 28 -21.08 1.10 -16.94
CA ASP A 28 -22.35 0.78 -17.57
C ASP A 28 -23.59 1.35 -16.83
N GLY A 29 -23.45 2.58 -16.31
CA GLY A 29 -24.53 3.25 -15.59
C GLY A 29 -24.75 2.76 -14.15
N ALA A 30 -23.74 2.21 -13.49
CA ALA A 30 -23.77 1.96 -12.06
C ALA A 30 -24.05 3.26 -11.30
N VAL A 31 -25.03 3.24 -10.40
CA VAL A 31 -25.91 4.37 -10.14
C VAL A 31 -25.47 5.25 -8.97
N ASP A 32 -24.65 4.74 -8.03
CA ASP A 32 -24.33 5.47 -6.80
C ASP A 32 -22.84 5.81 -6.70
N TYR A 33 -22.24 6.33 -7.77
CA TYR A 33 -20.85 6.74 -7.78
C TYR A 33 -20.73 8.25 -7.91
N SER A 34 -20.16 8.91 -6.91
CA SER A 34 -19.86 10.32 -6.94
C SER A 34 -18.50 10.63 -6.32
N LEU A 35 -17.64 11.28 -7.07
CA LEU A 35 -16.41 11.89 -6.55
C LEU A 35 -16.64 13.31 -6.05
N GLN A 36 -17.68 13.97 -6.50
CA GLN A 36 -18.03 15.32 -6.04
C GLN A 36 -18.40 15.33 -4.55
N ASP A 37 -18.95 14.24 -4.04
CA ASP A 37 -19.28 14.08 -2.61
C ASP A 37 -18.03 14.07 -1.70
N LYS A 38 -16.86 13.85 -2.29
CA LYS A 38 -15.58 13.92 -1.58
C LYS A 38 -15.05 15.34 -1.40
N ILE A 39 -15.75 16.35 -1.92
CA ILE A 39 -15.41 17.74 -1.69
C ILE A 39 -16.07 18.23 -0.40
N VAL A 40 -15.28 18.28 0.67
CA VAL A 40 -15.72 18.73 1.99
C VAL A 40 -15.09 20.09 2.29
N ASN A 41 -15.90 21.12 2.49
CA ASN A 41 -15.43 22.48 2.77
C ASN A 41 -14.41 23.01 1.72
N GLY A 42 -14.63 22.64 0.44
CA GLY A 42 -13.76 23.07 -0.66
C GLY A 42 -12.43 22.31 -0.75
N LYS A 43 -12.24 21.26 0.01
CA LYS A 43 -11.05 20.39 -0.01
C LYS A 43 -11.45 18.95 -0.36
N LEU A 44 -10.53 18.22 -0.98
CA LEU A 44 -10.74 16.80 -1.24
C LEU A 44 -10.53 16.00 0.04
N TYR A 45 -11.56 15.28 0.44
CA TYR A 45 -11.50 14.31 1.53
C TYR A 45 -11.24 12.92 0.97
N VAL A 46 -10.33 12.20 1.59
CA VAL A 46 -9.93 10.83 1.27
C VAL A 46 -10.39 9.93 2.40
N ASP A 47 -10.98 8.80 2.09
CA ASP A 47 -11.50 7.87 3.10
C ASP A 47 -10.42 6.88 3.58
N GLN A 48 -9.43 6.59 2.71
CA GLN A 48 -8.42 5.57 3.00
C GLN A 48 -7.06 5.91 2.39
N GLY A 49 -6.02 5.80 3.20
CA GLY A 49 -4.62 5.81 2.77
C GLY A 49 -3.99 4.43 2.93
N ILE A 50 -3.29 3.94 1.92
CA ILE A 50 -2.59 2.65 1.99
C ILE A 50 -1.17 2.79 1.47
N MET A 51 -0.23 2.28 2.24
CA MET A 51 1.14 2.05 1.82
C MET A 51 1.39 0.55 1.72
N PRO A 52 1.06 -0.08 0.57
CA PRO A 52 1.33 -1.49 0.36
C PRO A 52 2.82 -1.73 0.04
N ASP A 53 3.19 -2.98 0.08
CA ASP A 53 4.51 -3.50 -0.22
C ASP A 53 4.98 -3.15 -1.65
N VAL A 54 6.01 -2.30 -1.76
CA VAL A 54 6.71 -2.00 -3.01
C VAL A 54 8.20 -2.32 -2.85
N PRO A 55 8.80 -3.20 -3.67
CA PRO A 55 10.05 -3.89 -3.34
C PRO A 55 11.31 -3.03 -3.16
N ALA A 56 11.41 -1.85 -3.74
CA ALA A 56 12.73 -1.24 -3.94
C ALA A 56 13.18 -0.17 -2.92
N ALA A 57 12.26 0.40 -2.11
CA ALA A 57 12.62 1.53 -1.24
C ALA A 57 11.87 1.56 0.10
N VAL A 58 11.27 0.48 0.48
CA VAL A 58 10.24 0.37 1.50
C VAL A 58 10.66 0.90 2.87
N LEU A 59 11.86 0.58 3.35
CA LEU A 59 12.28 1.07 4.66
C LEU A 59 12.33 2.60 4.70
N LYS A 60 13.01 3.21 3.73
CA LYS A 60 13.17 4.68 3.69
C LYS A 60 11.84 5.39 3.53
N ILE A 61 10.96 4.85 2.71
CA ILE A 61 9.63 5.42 2.44
C ILE A 61 8.75 5.35 3.69
N ILE A 62 8.71 4.19 4.37
CA ILE A 62 7.94 4.03 5.60
C ILE A 62 8.53 4.87 6.74
N CYS A 63 9.86 4.95 6.84
CA CYS A 63 10.52 5.82 7.82
C CYS A 63 10.19 7.30 7.56
N ALA A 64 10.18 7.74 6.31
CA ALA A 64 9.80 9.10 5.97
C ALA A 64 8.32 9.38 6.30
N ALA A 65 7.42 8.44 6.04
CA ALA A 65 6.02 8.55 6.43
C ALA A 65 5.86 8.62 7.96
N ALA A 66 6.61 7.80 8.71
CA ALA A 66 6.63 7.83 10.16
C ALA A 66 7.14 9.18 10.71
N ASP A 67 8.14 9.77 10.06
CA ASP A 67 8.65 11.09 10.44
C ASP A 67 7.63 12.20 10.17
N ILE A 68 6.89 12.12 9.06
CA ILE A 68 5.82 13.07 8.73
C ILE A 68 4.67 12.99 9.72
N ILE A 69 4.23 11.77 10.06
CA ILE A 69 3.04 11.58 10.90
C ILE A 69 3.34 11.71 12.40
N ARG A 70 4.60 11.67 12.80
CA ARG A 70 5.01 11.75 14.20
C ARG A 70 4.48 13.03 14.88
N GLY A 71 3.81 12.84 16.02
CA GLY A 71 3.19 13.93 16.77
C GLY A 71 1.85 14.39 16.20
N HIS A 72 1.39 13.79 15.11
CA HIS A 72 0.06 14.00 14.57
C HIS A 72 -0.87 12.84 14.95
N TYR A 73 -2.16 13.03 14.69
CA TYR A 73 -3.19 12.05 14.91
C TYR A 73 -4.11 11.99 13.69
N ILE A 74 -4.34 10.78 13.16
CA ILE A 74 -5.12 10.61 11.91
C ILE A 74 -6.61 10.91 12.06
N GLY A 75 -7.09 11.16 13.26
CA GLY A 75 -8.50 11.41 13.54
C GLY A 75 -9.21 10.19 14.11
N ALA A 76 -10.43 10.40 14.58
CA ALA A 76 -11.33 9.34 15.08
C ALA A 76 -12.52 9.11 14.14
N ASP A 77 -12.50 9.72 12.95
CA ASP A 77 -13.53 9.64 11.95
C ASP A 77 -13.35 8.40 11.04
N GLU A 78 -13.95 8.41 9.87
CA GLU A 78 -13.94 7.27 8.95
C GLU A 78 -12.62 7.07 8.22
N PHE A 79 -11.72 8.06 8.22
CA PHE A 79 -10.41 7.93 7.58
C PHE A 79 -9.56 6.83 8.20
N THR A 80 -9.01 5.98 7.36
CA THR A 80 -8.09 4.91 7.79
C THR A 80 -6.76 5.00 7.09
N PHE A 81 -5.68 4.66 7.80
CA PHE A 81 -4.34 4.57 7.22
C PHE A 81 -3.69 3.24 7.56
N SER A 82 -3.35 2.45 6.53
CA SER A 82 -2.72 1.14 6.68
C SER A 82 -1.36 1.09 6.01
N VAL A 83 -0.39 0.49 6.71
CA VAL A 83 1.00 0.32 6.23
C VAL A 83 1.37 -1.15 6.24
N TYR A 84 1.90 -1.64 5.11
CA TYR A 84 2.36 -3.01 4.90
C TYR A 84 3.87 -3.01 4.63
N PRO A 85 4.72 -3.40 5.58
CA PRO A 85 6.15 -3.59 5.32
C PRO A 85 6.39 -4.70 4.31
N ALA A 86 7.39 -4.54 3.43
CA ALA A 86 7.69 -5.46 2.35
C ALA A 86 8.10 -6.87 2.78
N SER A 87 8.60 -7.01 4.00
CA SER A 87 9.06 -8.30 4.51
C SER A 87 9.21 -8.26 6.02
N THR A 88 9.32 -9.43 6.63
CA THR A 88 9.60 -9.53 8.07
C THR A 88 10.90 -8.85 8.50
N PRO A 89 12.03 -8.97 7.76
CA PRO A 89 13.23 -8.23 8.09
C PRO A 89 13.03 -6.71 8.10
N ILE A 90 12.32 -6.16 7.11
CA ILE A 90 11.96 -4.73 7.06
C ILE A 90 11.06 -4.37 8.24
N TYR A 91 10.05 -5.18 8.52
CA TYR A 91 9.16 -4.93 9.66
C TYR A 91 9.92 -4.90 10.98
N MET A 92 10.80 -5.87 11.22
CA MET A 92 11.64 -5.90 12.43
C MET A 92 12.56 -4.68 12.53
N GLU A 93 13.11 -4.22 11.41
CA GLU A 93 13.91 -3.00 11.41
C GLU A 93 13.09 -1.75 11.74
N LEU A 94 11.86 -1.64 11.21
CA LEU A 94 10.92 -0.56 11.53
C LEU A 94 10.51 -0.56 13.00
N VAL A 95 10.38 -1.76 13.61
CA VAL A 95 10.15 -1.90 15.06
C VAL A 95 11.37 -1.43 15.85
N LYS A 96 12.56 -1.90 15.50
CA LYS A 96 13.81 -1.57 16.19
C LYS A 96 14.18 -0.09 16.12
N ASN A 97 13.89 0.57 15.00
CA ASN A 97 14.21 1.98 14.80
C ASN A 97 13.10 2.95 15.25
N GLY A 98 12.01 2.42 15.81
CA GLY A 98 10.90 3.20 16.37
C GLY A 98 9.88 3.72 15.36
N ALA A 99 10.02 3.45 14.06
CA ALA A 99 9.07 3.93 13.05
C ALA A 99 7.67 3.33 13.24
N VAL A 100 7.58 2.06 13.66
CA VAL A 100 6.30 1.41 13.96
C VAL A 100 5.61 2.10 15.14
N ALA A 101 6.36 2.49 16.17
CA ALA A 101 5.79 3.21 17.32
C ALA A 101 5.22 4.57 16.89
N ASP A 102 6.00 5.38 16.16
CA ASP A 102 5.54 6.68 15.65
C ASP A 102 4.26 6.54 14.80
N LEU A 103 4.17 5.52 13.95
CA LEU A 103 2.98 5.24 13.13
C LEU A 103 1.77 4.83 13.97
N MET A 104 1.95 3.91 14.92
CA MET A 104 0.86 3.39 15.75
C MET A 104 0.34 4.45 16.72
N GLU A 105 1.21 5.28 17.29
CA GLU A 105 0.82 6.41 18.15
C GLU A 105 -0.09 7.40 17.40
N ALA A 106 0.14 7.58 16.09
CA ALA A 106 -0.72 8.40 15.25
C ALA A 106 -2.07 7.76 14.90
N GLY A 107 -2.26 6.45 15.18
CA GLY A 107 -3.46 5.70 14.83
C GLY A 107 -3.34 4.89 13.53
N THR A 108 -2.16 4.80 12.93
CA THR A 108 -1.92 3.99 11.73
C THR A 108 -1.99 2.50 12.04
N ILE A 109 -2.61 1.73 11.16
CA ILE A 109 -2.68 0.26 11.27
C ILE A 109 -1.45 -0.33 10.57
N VAL A 110 -0.49 -0.84 11.35
CA VAL A 110 0.69 -1.51 10.80
C VAL A 110 0.43 -3.01 10.71
N LYS A 111 0.50 -3.55 9.50
CA LYS A 111 0.20 -4.95 9.19
C LYS A 111 1.46 -5.72 8.82
N THR A 112 1.37 -7.04 8.77
CA THR A 112 2.44 -7.90 8.27
C THR A 112 2.60 -7.79 6.76
N ALA A 113 3.74 -8.22 6.21
CA ALA A 113 3.98 -8.27 4.77
C ALA A 113 2.91 -9.09 4.05
N PHE A 114 2.10 -8.42 3.25
CA PHE A 114 1.01 -9.03 2.49
C PHE A 114 0.57 -8.13 1.34
N CYS A 115 0.50 -8.66 0.14
CA CYS A 115 0.11 -7.92 -1.05
C CYS A 115 -1.42 -7.84 -1.25
N GLY A 116 -2.21 -7.99 -0.18
CA GLY A 116 -3.67 -8.02 -0.23
C GLY A 116 -4.34 -6.80 -0.87
N PRO A 117 -3.95 -5.58 -0.49
CA PRO A 117 -4.57 -4.37 -1.04
C PRO A 117 -4.46 -4.22 -2.55
N CYS A 118 -3.41 -4.81 -3.17
CA CYS A 118 -3.21 -4.70 -4.62
C CYS A 118 -4.22 -5.50 -5.46
N PHE A 119 -4.94 -6.43 -4.85
CA PHE A 119 -5.94 -7.25 -5.53
C PHE A 119 -7.26 -7.40 -4.75
N GLY A 120 -7.50 -6.52 -3.80
CA GLY A 120 -8.76 -6.46 -3.05
C GLY A 120 -8.95 -7.53 -1.98
N ALA A 121 -7.86 -8.20 -1.52
CA ALA A 121 -7.92 -9.21 -0.47
C ALA A 121 -7.69 -8.65 0.94
N GLY A 122 -7.58 -7.35 1.08
CA GLY A 122 -7.44 -6.67 2.37
C GLY A 122 -7.52 -5.17 2.18
N ASP A 123 -7.96 -4.46 3.19
CA ASP A 123 -8.20 -3.00 3.15
C ASP A 123 -9.02 -2.58 1.92
N THR A 124 -10.07 -3.35 1.65
CA THR A 124 -11.02 -3.02 0.59
C THR A 124 -11.76 -1.74 0.97
N PRO A 125 -11.81 -0.74 0.09
CA PRO A 125 -12.54 0.50 0.37
C PRO A 125 -14.04 0.24 0.57
N ALA A 126 -14.68 1.03 1.40
CA ALA A 126 -16.12 1.03 1.52
C ALA A 126 -16.80 1.48 0.22
N ASN A 127 -18.12 1.29 0.12
CA ASN A 127 -18.87 1.77 -1.03
C ASN A 127 -18.73 3.30 -1.16
N ASN A 128 -18.53 3.76 -2.38
CA ASN A 128 -18.27 5.16 -2.73
C ASN A 128 -17.04 5.79 -2.01
N ALA A 129 -16.15 4.98 -1.42
CA ALA A 129 -14.95 5.48 -0.79
C ALA A 129 -13.88 5.88 -1.82
N PHE A 130 -13.06 6.85 -1.46
CA PHE A 130 -11.88 7.25 -2.20
C PHE A 130 -10.61 6.83 -1.46
N SER A 131 -9.86 5.90 -2.05
CA SER A 131 -8.61 5.36 -1.50
C SER A 131 -7.41 5.90 -2.24
N ILE A 132 -6.39 6.38 -1.52
CA ILE A 132 -5.09 6.76 -2.08
C ILE A 132 -4.05 5.71 -1.70
N ARG A 133 -3.23 5.29 -2.68
CA ARG A 133 -2.31 4.17 -2.50
C ARG A 133 -0.94 4.44 -3.07
N HIS A 134 0.09 4.08 -2.32
CA HIS A 134 1.46 4.02 -2.83
C HIS A 134 1.71 2.63 -3.41
N SER A 135 1.36 2.43 -4.67
CA SER A 135 1.51 1.16 -5.39
C SER A 135 2.18 1.37 -6.74
N THR A 136 2.73 0.31 -7.32
CA THR A 136 3.37 0.37 -8.64
C THR A 136 2.37 0.45 -9.78
N ARG A 137 1.15 0.00 -9.56
CA ARG A 137 0.11 -0.12 -10.59
C ARG A 137 -1.26 0.08 -10.02
N ASN A 138 -2.15 0.65 -10.83
CA ASN A 138 -3.57 0.72 -10.56
C ASN A 138 -4.31 -0.02 -11.68
N PHE A 139 -5.02 -1.07 -11.32
CA PHE A 139 -5.78 -1.89 -12.26
C PHE A 139 -7.28 -1.69 -12.04
N PRO A 140 -8.06 -1.40 -13.08
CA PRO A 140 -9.51 -1.37 -12.97
C PRO A 140 -10.04 -2.68 -12.38
N ASN A 141 -10.96 -2.57 -11.44
CA ASN A 141 -11.67 -3.69 -10.80
C ASN A 141 -10.80 -4.69 -10.01
N ARG A 142 -9.55 -4.37 -9.68
CA ARG A 142 -8.67 -5.29 -8.95
C ARG A 142 -8.39 -4.90 -7.50
N GLU A 143 -8.28 -3.63 -7.23
CA GLU A 143 -7.88 -3.13 -5.90
C GLU A 143 -9.08 -2.92 -4.96
N GLY A 144 -10.13 -3.70 -5.12
CA GLY A 144 -11.38 -3.57 -4.36
C GLY A 144 -12.24 -2.39 -4.81
N SER A 145 -11.92 -1.77 -5.96
CA SER A 145 -12.71 -0.66 -6.50
C SER A 145 -14.06 -1.09 -7.07
N LYS A 146 -14.23 -2.37 -7.39
CA LYS A 146 -15.52 -2.98 -7.73
C LYS A 146 -15.80 -4.09 -6.74
N LEU A 147 -16.72 -3.83 -5.85
CA LEU A 147 -17.15 -4.74 -4.81
C LEU A 147 -18.35 -5.58 -5.25
N GLN A 148 -18.65 -6.60 -4.48
CA GLN A 148 -19.85 -7.42 -4.72
C GLN A 148 -21.12 -6.58 -4.52
N SER A 149 -22.21 -7.00 -5.14
CA SER A 149 -23.52 -6.35 -5.01
C SER A 149 -23.61 -4.90 -5.53
N GLY A 150 -22.79 -4.56 -6.54
CA GLY A 150 -22.82 -3.23 -7.17
C GLY A 150 -22.11 -2.12 -6.40
N GLN A 151 -21.43 -2.45 -5.31
CA GLN A 151 -20.61 -1.49 -4.57
C GLN A 151 -19.40 -1.05 -5.41
N ILE A 152 -19.03 0.21 -5.32
CA ILE A 152 -17.95 0.82 -6.10
C ILE A 152 -17.09 1.70 -5.18
N ALA A 153 -15.80 1.75 -5.47
CA ALA A 153 -14.87 2.66 -4.83
C ALA A 153 -13.88 3.20 -5.85
N SER A 154 -13.24 4.31 -5.51
CA SER A 154 -12.21 4.95 -6.34
C SER A 154 -10.83 4.73 -5.74
N VAL A 155 -9.86 4.51 -6.60
CA VAL A 155 -8.46 4.34 -6.18
C VAL A 155 -7.56 5.25 -7.01
N ALA A 156 -6.74 6.06 -6.34
CA ALA A 156 -5.68 6.86 -6.97
C ALA A 156 -4.29 6.45 -6.45
N LEU A 157 -3.31 6.47 -7.35
CA LEU A 157 -1.91 6.29 -6.95
C LEU A 157 -1.35 7.62 -6.46
N MET A 158 -0.58 7.56 -5.39
CA MET A 158 0.06 8.73 -4.77
C MET A 158 1.40 8.35 -4.16
N ASP A 159 2.28 9.32 -3.98
CA ASP A 159 3.53 9.12 -3.25
C ASP A 159 3.27 8.91 -1.75
N ALA A 160 4.10 8.09 -1.13
CA ALA A 160 3.91 7.66 0.27
C ALA A 160 3.99 8.82 1.28
N ARG A 161 4.80 9.83 1.03
CA ARG A 161 4.95 10.98 1.92
C ARG A 161 3.71 11.85 1.91
N SER A 162 3.12 12.08 0.73
CA SER A 162 1.86 12.82 0.63
C SER A 162 0.67 12.02 1.18
N ILE A 163 0.70 10.67 1.12
CA ILE A 163 -0.28 9.85 1.84
C ILE A 163 -0.16 10.07 3.36
N ALA A 164 1.06 10.07 3.90
CA ALA A 164 1.28 10.34 5.32
C ALA A 164 0.90 11.76 5.72
N ALA A 165 1.15 12.77 4.87
CA ALA A 165 0.72 14.14 5.08
C ALA A 165 -0.82 14.27 5.07
N THR A 166 -1.48 13.59 4.15
CA THR A 166 -2.94 13.50 4.10
C THR A 166 -3.49 12.82 5.36
N ALA A 167 -2.83 11.76 5.84
CA ALA A 167 -3.19 11.10 7.09
C ALA A 167 -3.01 12.03 8.31
N ALA A 168 -1.89 12.75 8.40
CA ALA A 168 -1.65 13.74 9.45
C ALA A 168 -2.69 14.87 9.43
N ASN A 169 -3.26 15.16 8.27
CA ASN A 169 -4.37 16.13 8.09
C ASN A 169 -5.75 15.44 8.06
N LYS A 170 -5.88 14.29 8.71
CA LYS A 170 -7.16 13.62 8.97
C LYS A 170 -7.97 13.29 7.70
N GLY A 171 -7.29 12.88 6.63
CA GLY A 171 -7.90 12.52 5.35
C GLY A 171 -8.06 13.67 4.35
N PHE A 172 -7.76 14.91 4.71
CA PHE A 172 -7.75 16.00 3.73
C PHE A 172 -6.49 15.97 2.88
N LEU A 173 -6.65 15.91 1.56
CA LEU A 173 -5.56 15.81 0.61
C LEU A 173 -4.51 16.91 0.81
N THR A 174 -3.29 16.50 1.16
CA THR A 174 -2.21 17.39 1.54
C THR A 174 -0.90 16.92 0.89
N PRO A 175 -0.18 17.79 0.18
CA PRO A 175 1.15 17.46 -0.33
C PRO A 175 2.17 17.40 0.82
N ALA A 176 3.13 16.50 0.71
CA ALA A 176 4.19 16.38 1.72
C ALA A 176 5.06 17.62 1.84
N THR A 177 5.09 18.45 0.80
CA THR A 177 5.82 19.73 0.78
C THR A 177 5.26 20.78 1.73
N ASP A 178 4.01 20.64 2.13
CA ASP A 178 3.35 21.55 3.06
C ASP A 178 3.63 21.20 4.53
N MET A 179 4.35 20.09 4.76
CA MET A 179 4.69 19.62 6.10
C MET A 179 6.09 20.09 6.49
N ASP A 180 6.21 20.70 7.67
CA ASP A 180 7.51 20.95 8.29
C ASP A 180 7.98 19.69 9.02
N VAL A 181 8.93 18.97 8.46
CA VAL A 181 9.33 17.63 8.91
C VAL A 181 10.81 17.54 9.19
N GLU A 182 11.14 17.18 10.42
CA GLU A 182 12.49 16.73 10.78
C GLU A 182 12.63 15.22 10.50
N TYR A 183 13.36 14.87 9.47
CA TYR A 183 13.63 13.48 9.11
C TYR A 183 14.73 12.88 9.98
N LYS A 184 14.43 11.81 10.73
CA LYS A 184 15.39 11.12 11.63
C LYS A 184 16.54 10.41 10.89
N GLY A 185 16.44 10.24 9.58
CA GLY A 185 17.50 9.61 8.78
C GLY A 185 17.79 8.15 9.16
N ARG A 186 16.76 7.39 9.51
CA ARG A 186 16.85 5.99 9.94
C ARG A 186 17.53 5.13 8.87
N LYS A 187 18.51 4.31 9.29
CA LYS A 187 19.26 3.42 8.39
C LYS A 187 18.82 1.98 8.56
N TYR A 188 18.94 1.19 7.50
CA TYR A 188 18.74 -0.25 7.55
C TYR A 188 19.96 -0.94 8.12
N HIS A 189 19.74 -1.82 9.11
CA HIS A 189 20.77 -2.69 9.69
C HIS A 189 20.41 -4.13 9.35
N PHE A 190 21.24 -4.77 8.54
CA PHE A 190 21.06 -6.17 8.19
C PHE A 190 21.18 -7.04 9.43
N ASP A 191 20.16 -7.83 9.72
CA ASP A 191 20.17 -8.81 10.82
C ASP A 191 20.04 -10.22 10.26
N GLN A 192 21.17 -10.90 10.18
CA GLN A 192 21.24 -12.25 9.64
C GLN A 192 20.38 -13.25 10.42
N LYS A 193 20.17 -13.05 11.73
CA LYS A 193 19.32 -13.94 12.55
C LYS A 193 17.87 -13.97 12.06
N ILE A 194 17.36 -12.85 11.60
CA ILE A 194 15.97 -12.79 11.10
C ILE A 194 15.83 -13.65 9.86
N TYR A 195 16.83 -13.61 8.98
CA TYR A 195 16.85 -14.48 7.78
C TYR A 195 17.05 -15.93 8.16
N ALA A 196 17.98 -16.24 9.05
CA ALA A 196 18.26 -17.61 9.51
C ALA A 196 17.01 -18.24 10.17
N ASN A 197 16.24 -17.47 10.92
CA ASN A 197 15.00 -17.95 11.54
C ASN A 197 13.82 -18.10 10.54
N ARG A 198 13.96 -17.57 9.35
CA ARG A 198 12.93 -17.63 8.29
C ARG A 198 13.25 -18.64 7.20
N VAL A 199 14.52 -18.88 6.98
CA VAL A 199 14.96 -19.94 6.09
C VAL A 199 14.92 -21.23 6.91
N PHE A 200 14.31 -22.26 6.36
CA PHE A 200 14.39 -23.59 6.90
C PHE A 200 15.86 -23.92 7.17
N ASP A 201 16.13 -24.81 8.05
CA ASP A 201 17.48 -25.14 8.51
C ASP A 201 18.50 -25.23 7.36
N SER A 202 19.79 -25.38 7.68
CA SER A 202 20.87 -25.46 6.68
C SER A 202 20.68 -26.59 5.65
N LYS A 203 19.76 -27.50 5.88
CA LYS A 203 19.33 -28.56 4.96
C LYS A 203 18.10 -28.17 4.14
N GLY A 204 17.57 -26.98 4.35
CA GLY A 204 16.39 -26.47 3.64
C GLY A 204 16.68 -25.92 2.26
N VAL A 205 15.69 -25.27 1.69
CA VAL A 205 15.64 -24.83 0.28
C VAL A 205 16.73 -23.81 -0.10
N ALA A 206 17.42 -23.22 0.88
CA ALA A 206 18.50 -22.29 0.62
C ALA A 206 19.85 -22.95 0.28
N ASP A 207 19.99 -24.25 0.51
CA ASP A 207 21.16 -25.01 0.11
C ASP A 207 20.94 -25.58 -1.32
N PRO A 208 21.75 -25.16 -2.31
CA PRO A 208 21.63 -25.68 -3.66
C PRO A 208 21.70 -27.21 -3.77
N SER A 209 22.49 -27.85 -2.87
CA SER A 209 22.62 -29.32 -2.84
C SER A 209 21.30 -30.00 -2.45
N VAL A 210 20.52 -29.38 -1.57
CA VAL A 210 19.18 -29.90 -1.20
C VAL A 210 18.20 -29.74 -2.36
N GLY A 211 18.26 -28.65 -3.10
CA GLY A 211 17.45 -28.46 -4.30
C GLY A 211 17.74 -29.53 -5.35
N ASP A 212 18.98 -29.93 -5.50
CA ASP A 212 19.39 -30.98 -6.42
C ASP A 212 18.98 -32.38 -5.90
N GLN A 213 19.06 -32.65 -4.62
CA GLN A 213 18.52 -33.88 -4.03
C GLN A 213 17.02 -34.02 -4.24
N VAL A 214 16.25 -32.98 -3.96
CA VAL A 214 14.79 -32.98 -4.18
C VAL A 214 14.49 -33.21 -5.67
N ARG A 215 15.22 -32.61 -6.56
CA ARG A 215 15.07 -32.85 -8.00
C ARG A 215 15.34 -34.30 -8.37
N THR A 216 16.38 -34.89 -7.81
CA THR A 216 16.74 -36.28 -8.07
C THR A 216 15.69 -37.25 -7.51
N GLU A 217 15.26 -37.06 -6.27
CA GLU A 217 14.26 -37.89 -5.60
C GLU A 217 12.90 -37.85 -6.30
N TYR A 218 12.52 -36.68 -6.81
CA TYR A 218 11.22 -36.49 -7.46
C TYR A 218 11.31 -36.39 -9.00
N GLN A 219 12.40 -36.85 -9.59
CA GLN A 219 12.59 -36.80 -11.05
C GLN A 219 11.47 -37.54 -11.79
N GLY A 220 10.97 -38.65 -11.25
CA GLY A 220 9.82 -39.37 -11.79
C GLY A 220 8.50 -38.60 -11.73
N LEU A 221 8.41 -37.55 -10.93
CA LEU A 221 7.26 -36.64 -10.81
C LEU A 221 7.47 -35.31 -11.56
N ALA A 222 8.64 -35.11 -12.13
CA ALA A 222 9.05 -33.87 -12.80
C ALA A 222 8.04 -33.39 -13.84
N GLY A 223 7.45 -34.30 -14.60
CA GLY A 223 6.39 -33.98 -15.56
C GLY A 223 5.09 -33.45 -14.94
N LYS A 224 4.92 -33.60 -13.62
CA LYS A 224 3.74 -33.13 -12.89
C LYS A 224 4.02 -31.86 -12.06
N CYS A 225 5.27 -31.49 -11.90
CA CYS A 225 5.68 -30.30 -11.17
C CYS A 225 5.77 -29.10 -12.12
N LEU A 226 4.86 -28.14 -11.97
CA LEU A 226 4.85 -26.92 -12.80
C LEU A 226 6.13 -26.08 -12.66
N HIS A 227 6.76 -26.13 -11.49
CA HIS A 227 8.00 -25.37 -11.22
C HIS A 227 9.23 -26.03 -11.83
N CYS A 228 9.26 -27.34 -11.92
CA CYS A 228 10.42 -28.13 -12.38
C CYS A 228 10.41 -28.39 -13.90
N ARG A 229 9.36 -28.06 -14.60
CA ARG A 229 9.20 -28.39 -16.04
C ARG A 229 10.35 -27.93 -16.94
N LYS A 230 11.02 -26.85 -16.58
CA LYS A 230 12.14 -26.31 -17.39
C LYS A 230 13.51 -26.80 -16.95
N THR A 231 13.62 -27.40 -15.79
CA THR A 231 14.89 -27.82 -15.19
C THR A 231 15.05 -29.32 -15.08
N CYS A 232 13.99 -30.06 -15.34
CA CYS A 232 13.98 -31.53 -15.27
C CYS A 232 13.91 -32.21 -16.68
N SER A 233 14.13 -31.45 -17.72
CA SER A 233 14.29 -31.98 -19.11
C SER A 233 15.75 -32.14 -19.49
#